data_a13b2564fdb5fc7eee8c6c8bc722495e
#
_entry.id   a13b2564fdb5fc7eee8c6c8bc722495e
#
_cell.length_a   1.000
_cell.length_b   1.000
_cell.length_c   1.000
_cell.angle_alpha   90.00
_cell.angle_beta   90.00
_cell.angle_gamma   90.00
#
_symmetry.space_group_name_H-M   'P 1'
#
loop_
_entity.id
_entity.type
_entity.pdbx_description
1 polymer ?
#
loop_
_entity_poly.entity_id
_entity_poly.type
_entity_poly.pdbx_seq_one_letter_code
_entity_poly.pdbx_strand_id
1 'polypeptide(L)'
;MVNIRTKGQRAERELCAMFNEAFGLDCVRNLMQTMVGGDDLTSVPYFSVECKNHETPSVATWWKQSVNSSTRGNKIPVVCWKVKRKGWKILMAMEHIPPALWVDLKEPEKASSRLFDNLVWLTWEQFKLVYKWYEAN
;
A
#
# COMPACT_ATOMS: atom_id res chain seq x y z
N MET A 1 13.95 20.81 12.51
CA MET A 1 14.00 19.33 12.35
C MET A 1 12.58 18.77 12.30
N VAL A 2 12.30 17.98 11.27
CA VAL A 2 10.97 17.39 11.11
C VAL A 2 10.83 16.19 12.06
N ASN A 3 9.77 16.18 12.86
CA ASN A 3 9.46 15.07 13.73
C ASN A 3 9.01 13.88 12.88
N ILE A 4 9.61 12.70 13.09
CA ILE A 4 9.31 11.48 12.35
C ILE A 4 7.82 11.11 12.43
N ARG A 5 7.22 11.28 13.61
CA ARG A 5 5.79 11.01 13.83
C ARG A 5 4.92 11.95 12.98
N THR A 6 5.25 13.24 12.94
CA THR A 6 4.53 14.23 12.14
C THR A 6 4.66 13.93 10.64
N LYS A 7 5.87 13.54 10.20
CA LYS A 7 6.14 13.16 8.83
C LYS A 7 5.30 11.95 8.41
N GLY A 8 5.21 10.93 9.27
CA GLY A 8 4.41 9.74 9.02
C GLY A 8 2.92 10.07 8.93
N GLN A 9 2.42 10.89 9.85
CA GLN A 9 1.02 11.30 9.86
C GLN A 9 0.65 12.11 8.62
N ARG A 10 1.56 12.97 8.17
CA ARG A 10 1.36 13.77 6.96
C ARG A 10 1.25 12.87 5.72
N ALA A 11 2.12 11.87 5.62
CA ALA A 11 2.10 10.91 4.51
C ALA A 11 0.80 10.10 4.50
N GLU A 12 0.32 9.68 5.68
CA GLU A 12 -0.94 8.96 5.79
C GLU A 12 -2.13 9.81 5.32
N ARG A 13 -2.16 11.09 5.68
CA ARG A 13 -3.21 12.02 5.24
C ARG A 13 -3.19 12.21 3.73
N GLU A 14 -2.00 12.38 3.16
CA GLU A 14 -1.82 12.50 1.72
C GLU A 14 -2.34 11.26 1.00
N LEU A 15 -1.99 10.08 1.51
CA LEU A 15 -2.43 8.81 0.93
C LEU A 15 -3.94 8.64 1.02
N CYS A 16 -4.55 9.00 2.16
CA CYS A 16 -6.00 9.00 2.30
C CYS A 16 -6.66 9.87 1.23
N ALA A 17 -6.14 11.07 1.02
CA ALA A 17 -6.67 11.97 0.01
C ALA A 17 -6.57 11.37 -1.39
N MET A 18 -5.47 10.68 -1.70
CA MET A 18 -5.28 10.01 -2.98
C MET A 18 -6.30 8.89 -3.19
N PHE A 19 -6.52 8.05 -2.17
CA PHE A 19 -7.53 6.98 -2.23
C PHE A 19 -8.93 7.54 -2.40
N ASN A 20 -9.27 8.60 -1.65
CA ASN A 20 -10.60 9.20 -1.71
C ASN A 20 -10.87 9.81 -3.09
N GLU A 21 -9.89 10.52 -3.63
CA GLU A 21 -10.02 11.14 -4.96
C GLU A 21 -10.10 10.08 -6.07
N ALA A 22 -9.23 9.07 -6.03
CA ALA A 22 -9.14 8.08 -7.09
C ALA A 22 -10.33 7.11 -7.10
N PHE A 23 -10.85 6.76 -5.92
CA PHE A 23 -11.81 5.67 -5.78
C PHE A 23 -13.14 6.07 -5.14
N GLY A 24 -13.34 7.35 -4.85
CA GLY A 24 -14.58 7.84 -4.26
C GLY A 24 -14.84 7.31 -2.86
N LEU A 25 -13.80 7.22 -2.02
CA LEU A 25 -13.88 6.67 -0.69
C LEU A 25 -13.96 7.76 0.38
N ASP A 26 -14.28 7.34 1.60
CA ASP A 26 -14.21 8.14 2.82
C ASP A 26 -13.11 7.59 3.74
N CYS A 27 -11.95 7.34 3.16
CA CYS A 27 -10.80 6.80 3.87
C CYS A 27 -10.26 7.82 4.87
N VAL A 28 -9.88 7.34 6.05
CA VAL A 28 -9.23 8.15 7.09
C VAL A 28 -8.10 7.35 7.71
N ARG A 29 -7.19 8.06 8.40
CA ARG A 29 -6.12 7.43 9.15
C ARG A 29 -6.71 6.58 10.28
N ASN A 30 -6.09 5.44 10.56
CA ASN A 30 -6.51 4.58 11.66
C ASN A 30 -5.97 5.12 12.99
N LEU A 31 -6.78 5.90 13.70
CA LEU A 31 -6.41 6.51 14.97
C LEU A 31 -6.38 5.50 16.11
N MET A 32 -6.95 4.32 15.93
CA MET A 32 -7.01 3.25 16.94
C MET A 32 -5.89 2.22 16.79
N GLN A 33 -4.98 2.43 15.84
CA GLN A 33 -3.93 1.47 15.52
C GLN A 33 -3.05 1.09 16.71
N THR A 34 -2.72 2.05 17.56
CA THR A 34 -1.88 1.80 18.74
C THR A 34 -2.58 0.95 19.81
N MET A 35 -3.90 0.96 19.83
CA MET A 35 -4.69 0.22 20.82
C MET A 35 -5.10 -1.16 20.36
N VAL A 36 -5.53 -1.28 19.10
CA VAL A 36 -6.07 -2.54 18.56
C VAL A 36 -5.24 -3.10 17.41
N GLY A 37 -4.23 -2.38 16.95
CA GLY A 37 -3.42 -2.77 15.79
C GLY A 37 -4.17 -2.58 14.48
N GLY A 38 -3.71 -3.24 13.42
CA GLY A 38 -4.32 -3.19 12.11
C GLY A 38 -3.53 -2.33 11.14
N ASP A 39 -4.17 -2.01 10.01
CA ASP A 39 -3.58 -1.20 8.94
C ASP A 39 -3.59 0.30 9.27
N ASP A 40 -2.87 1.07 8.47
CA ASP A 40 -2.72 2.52 8.70
C ASP A 40 -3.92 3.33 8.24
N LEU A 41 -4.67 2.83 7.26
CA LEU A 41 -5.85 3.50 6.71
C LEU A 41 -7.10 2.66 6.97
N THR A 42 -8.20 3.33 7.28
CA THR A 42 -9.50 2.66 7.47
C THR A 42 -10.43 2.94 6.29
N SER A 43 -11.47 2.12 6.17
CA SER A 43 -12.51 2.28 5.13
C SER A 43 -12.00 2.15 3.70
N VAL A 44 -10.96 1.33 3.51
CA VAL A 44 -10.48 0.97 2.17
C VAL A 44 -10.98 -0.44 1.86
N PRO A 45 -11.81 -0.61 0.82
CA PRO A 45 -12.27 -1.95 0.41
C PRO A 45 -11.11 -2.78 -0.16
N TYR A 46 -11.20 -4.08 -0.05
CA TYR A 46 -10.29 -5.08 -0.63
C TYR A 46 -8.88 -5.10 -0.09
N PHE A 47 -8.31 -3.96 0.30
CA PHE A 47 -6.89 -3.83 0.64
C PHE A 47 -6.67 -3.39 2.08
N SER A 48 -5.65 -3.99 2.71
CA SER A 48 -5.13 -3.53 4.00
C SER A 48 -3.89 -2.69 3.68
N VAL A 49 -3.95 -1.40 4.00
CA VAL A 49 -2.97 -0.41 3.55
C VAL A 49 -2.02 0.00 4.66
N GLU A 50 -0.73 -0.27 4.47
CA GLU A 50 0.35 0.24 5.30
C GLU A 50 1.02 1.41 4.56
N CYS A 51 1.31 2.47 5.29
CA CYS A 51 1.93 3.67 4.72
C CYS A 51 3.35 3.83 5.28
N LYS A 52 4.32 4.02 4.41
CA LYS A 52 5.72 4.20 4.80
C LYS A 52 6.31 5.47 4.17
N ASN A 53 7.04 6.23 4.97
CA ASN A 53 7.71 7.44 4.53
C ASN A 53 9.16 7.42 5.02
N HIS A 54 9.99 6.62 4.38
CA HIS A 54 11.41 6.42 4.70
C HIS A 54 12.25 6.69 3.45
N GLU A 55 13.52 7.04 3.63
CA GLU A 55 14.42 7.28 2.51
C GLU A 55 14.77 5.99 1.76
N THR A 56 14.98 4.89 2.50
CA THR A 56 15.31 3.59 1.93
C THR A 56 14.26 2.56 2.32
N PRO A 57 13.89 1.66 1.39
CA PRO A 57 12.87 0.65 1.69
C PRO A 57 13.43 -0.51 2.52
N SER A 58 12.59 -1.06 3.39
CA SER A 58 12.86 -2.29 4.16
C SER A 58 11.82 -3.32 3.75
N VAL A 59 11.95 -3.86 2.55
CA VAL A 59 10.93 -4.67 1.89
C VAL A 59 10.43 -5.82 2.75
N ALA A 60 11.34 -6.66 3.26
CA ALA A 60 10.93 -7.83 4.04
C ALA A 60 10.20 -7.46 5.33
N THR A 61 10.73 -6.48 6.06
CA THR A 61 10.13 -6.02 7.32
C THR A 61 8.75 -5.43 7.08
N TRP A 62 8.64 -4.54 6.10
CA TRP A 62 7.37 -3.90 5.76
C TRP A 62 6.33 -4.91 5.29
N TRP A 63 6.76 -5.88 4.47
CA TRP A 63 5.86 -6.89 3.96
C TRP A 63 5.30 -7.78 5.08
N LYS A 64 6.16 -8.23 5.99
CA LYS A 64 5.71 -9.01 7.15
C LYS A 64 4.70 -8.25 8.00
N GLN A 65 4.95 -6.96 8.24
CA GLN A 65 4.05 -6.10 8.99
C GLN A 65 2.70 -5.98 8.30
N SER A 66 2.71 -5.77 6.99
CA SER A 66 1.50 -5.63 6.19
C SER A 66 0.66 -6.91 6.18
N VAL A 67 1.31 -8.06 5.99
CA VAL A 67 0.63 -9.36 6.02
C VAL A 67 -0.02 -9.59 7.39
N ASN A 68 0.72 -9.29 8.46
CA ASN A 68 0.19 -9.45 9.81
C ASN A 68 -1.03 -8.57 10.08
N SER A 69 -0.99 -7.32 9.61
CA SER A 69 -2.11 -6.39 9.74
C SER A 69 -3.33 -6.84 8.92
N SER A 70 -3.11 -7.42 7.74
CA SER A 70 -4.18 -7.80 6.82
C SER A 70 -4.98 -9.01 7.28
N THR A 71 -4.41 -9.87 8.12
CA THR A 71 -5.08 -11.11 8.55
C THR A 71 -6.37 -10.85 9.32
N ARG A 72 -6.45 -9.73 10.05
CA ARG A 72 -7.62 -9.40 10.85
C ARG A 72 -8.85 -9.07 10.01
N GLY A 73 -8.67 -8.47 8.85
CA GLY A 73 -9.76 -8.06 7.98
C GLY A 73 -9.96 -8.92 6.75
N ASN A 74 -9.16 -9.98 6.59
CA ASN A 74 -9.18 -10.83 5.41
C ASN A 74 -9.03 -10.01 4.12
N LYS A 75 -8.14 -9.03 4.16
CA LYS A 75 -7.88 -8.12 3.03
C LYS A 75 -6.52 -8.40 2.41
N ILE A 76 -6.32 -7.87 1.22
CA ILE A 76 -5.07 -8.01 0.47
C ILE A 76 -4.05 -6.99 1.01
N PRO A 77 -2.89 -7.45 1.51
CA PRO A 77 -1.88 -6.53 2.04
C PRO A 77 -1.20 -5.73 0.94
N VAL A 78 -1.04 -4.42 1.16
CA VAL A 78 -0.25 -3.55 0.30
C VAL A 78 0.53 -2.57 1.18
N VAL A 79 1.74 -2.22 0.75
CA VAL A 79 2.55 -1.21 1.40
C VAL A 79 2.72 -0.04 0.44
N CYS A 80 2.25 1.13 0.84
CA CYS A 80 2.40 2.34 0.02
C CYS A 80 3.58 3.14 0.57
N TRP A 81 4.65 3.20 -0.21
CA TRP A 81 5.88 3.88 0.16
C TRP A 81 5.98 5.22 -0.55
N LYS A 82 6.08 6.29 0.25
CA LYS A 82 6.33 7.62 -0.30
C LYS A 82 7.81 7.78 -0.58
N VAL A 83 8.15 7.80 -1.86
CA VAL A 83 9.54 7.97 -2.31
C VAL A 83 9.83 9.46 -2.42
N LYS A 84 10.86 9.90 -1.72
CA LYS A 84 11.25 11.31 -1.70
C LYS A 84 11.39 11.87 -3.13
N ARG A 85 10.61 12.91 -3.45
CA ARG A 85 10.62 13.61 -4.75
C ARG A 85 10.20 12.78 -5.96
N LYS A 86 9.70 11.54 -5.74
CA LYS A 86 9.34 10.64 -6.85
C LYS A 86 7.92 10.11 -6.77
N GLY A 87 7.14 10.54 -5.80
CA GLY A 87 5.78 10.06 -5.63
C GLY A 87 5.70 8.77 -4.83
N TRP A 88 4.80 7.87 -5.20
CA TRP A 88 4.50 6.67 -4.43
C TRP A 88 4.83 5.39 -5.19
N LYS A 89 5.32 4.40 -4.47
CA LYS A 89 5.45 3.02 -4.95
C LYS A 89 4.63 2.12 -4.05
N ILE A 90 3.92 1.17 -4.64
CA ILE A 90 3.04 0.26 -3.92
C ILE A 90 3.59 -1.15 -4.01
N LEU A 91 3.89 -1.75 -2.86
CA LEU A 91 4.39 -3.12 -2.74
C LEU A 91 3.23 -4.08 -2.62
N MET A 92 3.19 -5.10 -3.48
CA MET A 92 2.18 -6.14 -3.34
C MET A 92 2.67 -7.47 -3.91
N ALA A 93 1.99 -8.56 -3.53
CA ALA A 93 2.33 -9.88 -4.01
C ALA A 93 1.77 -10.09 -5.42
N MET A 94 2.56 -10.73 -6.28
CA MET A 94 2.18 -11.03 -7.65
C MET A 94 0.88 -11.86 -7.73
N GLU A 95 0.67 -12.74 -6.76
CA GLU A 95 -0.53 -13.61 -6.74
C GLU A 95 -1.83 -12.83 -6.62
N HIS A 96 -1.79 -11.59 -6.11
CA HIS A 96 -2.97 -10.75 -5.97
C HIS A 96 -3.19 -9.82 -7.16
N ILE A 97 -2.32 -9.87 -8.16
CA ILE A 97 -2.48 -9.10 -9.39
C ILE A 97 -3.22 -9.98 -10.40
N PRO A 98 -4.41 -9.58 -10.85
CA PRO A 98 -5.17 -10.38 -11.82
C PRO A 98 -4.38 -10.59 -13.10
N PRO A 99 -4.30 -11.84 -13.61
CA PRO A 99 -3.56 -12.11 -14.85
C PRO A 99 -3.99 -11.27 -16.05
N ALA A 100 -5.28 -10.90 -16.10
CA ALA A 100 -5.81 -10.07 -17.18
C ALA A 100 -5.13 -8.68 -17.26
N LEU A 101 -4.54 -8.22 -16.17
CA LEU A 101 -3.92 -6.89 -16.12
C LEU A 101 -2.43 -6.89 -16.50
N TRP A 102 -1.79 -8.07 -16.61
CA TRP A 102 -0.34 -8.13 -16.83
C TRP A 102 0.14 -7.37 -18.07
N VAL A 103 -0.65 -7.40 -19.15
CA VAL A 103 -0.33 -6.67 -20.37
C VAL A 103 -0.36 -5.16 -20.13
N ASP A 104 -1.38 -4.69 -19.41
CA ASP A 104 -1.57 -3.27 -19.14
C ASP A 104 -0.55 -2.73 -18.15
N LEU A 105 -0.06 -3.57 -17.23
CA LEU A 105 0.91 -3.17 -16.22
C LEU A 105 2.35 -3.08 -16.75
N LYS A 106 2.62 -3.61 -17.94
CA LYS A 106 3.93 -3.51 -18.62
C LYS A 106 5.11 -3.92 -17.74
N GLU A 107 5.09 -5.14 -17.23
CA GLU A 107 6.16 -5.71 -16.42
C GLU A 107 6.48 -4.86 -15.17
N PRO A 108 5.70 -5.02 -14.11
CA PRO A 108 5.98 -4.31 -12.85
C PRO A 108 7.38 -4.58 -12.33
N GLU A 109 7.97 -3.58 -11.68
CA GLU A 109 9.30 -3.68 -11.09
C GLU A 109 9.33 -4.74 -9.99
N LYS A 110 10.27 -5.68 -10.04
CA LYS A 110 10.42 -6.67 -8.97
C LYS A 110 10.94 -6.01 -7.71
N ALA A 111 10.37 -6.37 -6.57
CA ALA A 111 10.84 -5.87 -5.29
C ALA A 111 11.95 -6.79 -4.78
N SER A 112 13.10 -6.20 -4.46
CA SER A 112 14.27 -6.95 -3.99
C SER A 112 14.11 -7.37 -2.52
N SER A 113 14.12 -8.67 -2.25
CA SER A 113 14.11 -9.22 -0.90
C SER A 113 14.68 -10.63 -0.90
N ARG A 114 15.44 -10.96 0.15
CA ARG A 114 15.97 -12.32 0.33
C ARG A 114 14.90 -13.30 0.78
N LEU A 115 13.86 -12.80 1.47
CA LEU A 115 12.82 -13.65 2.07
C LEU A 115 11.61 -13.84 1.17
N PHE A 116 11.40 -12.95 0.22
CA PHE A 116 10.22 -12.97 -0.64
C PHE A 116 10.63 -12.75 -2.09
N ASP A 117 10.24 -13.67 -2.96
CA ASP A 117 10.54 -13.60 -4.40
C ASP A 117 9.31 -13.28 -5.26
N ASN A 118 8.16 -13.12 -4.61
CA ASN A 118 6.87 -12.94 -5.29
C ASN A 118 6.32 -11.50 -5.16
N LEU A 119 7.16 -10.54 -4.81
CA LEU A 119 6.73 -9.16 -4.59
C LEU A 119 7.13 -8.26 -5.76
N VAL A 120 6.28 -7.28 -6.03
CA VAL A 120 6.53 -6.26 -7.05
C VAL A 120 6.22 -4.87 -6.49
N TRP A 121 6.88 -3.86 -7.10
CA TRP A 121 6.54 -2.46 -6.90
C TRP A 121 5.66 -2.01 -8.04
N LEU A 122 4.52 -1.41 -7.72
CA LEU A 122 3.64 -0.77 -8.70
C LEU A 122 3.75 0.74 -8.55
N THR A 123 3.59 1.46 -9.66
CA THR A 123 3.35 2.89 -9.59
C THR A 123 1.92 3.11 -9.09
N TRP A 124 1.60 4.34 -8.67
CA TRP A 124 0.23 4.67 -8.28
C TRP A 124 -0.75 4.42 -9.44
N GLU A 125 -0.37 4.77 -10.66
CA GLU A 125 -1.21 4.55 -11.84
C GLU A 125 -1.47 3.07 -12.10
N GLN A 126 -0.43 2.22 -11.94
CA GLN A 126 -0.60 0.77 -12.05
C GLN A 126 -1.51 0.23 -10.95
N PHE A 127 -1.33 0.69 -9.72
CA PHE A 127 -2.17 0.25 -8.60
C PHE A 127 -3.64 0.62 -8.81
N LYS A 128 -3.92 1.80 -9.39
CA LYS A 128 -5.30 2.19 -9.70
C LYS A 128 -5.98 1.19 -10.62
N LEU A 129 -5.25 0.63 -11.59
CA LEU A 129 -5.80 -0.41 -12.47
C LEU A 129 -6.16 -1.67 -11.68
N VAL A 130 -5.29 -2.07 -10.76
CA VAL A 130 -5.54 -3.23 -9.90
C VAL A 130 -6.77 -3.00 -9.02
N TYR A 131 -6.84 -1.84 -8.36
CA TYR A 131 -7.99 -1.50 -7.52
C TYR A 131 -9.30 -1.55 -8.32
N LYS A 132 -9.33 -0.93 -9.50
CA LYS A 132 -10.52 -0.88 -10.35
C LYS A 132 -10.97 -2.27 -10.77
N TRP A 133 -10.03 -3.18 -10.99
CA TRP A 133 -10.38 -4.57 -11.30
C TRP A 133 -11.12 -5.22 -10.14
N TYR A 134 -10.63 -5.07 -8.90
CA TYR A 134 -11.30 -5.63 -7.72
C TYR A 134 -12.67 -5.01 -7.51
N GLU A 135 -12.80 -3.72 -7.76
CA GLU A 135 -14.09 -3.01 -7.65
C GLU A 135 -15.11 -3.56 -8.65
N ALA A 136 -14.68 -3.93 -9.86
CA ALA A 136 -15.55 -4.39 -10.93
C ALA A 136 -15.86 -5.90 -10.86
N ASN A 137 -15.10 -6.62 -10.05
CA ASN A 137 -15.22 -8.07 -9.93
C ASN A 137 -15.45 -8.48 -8.48
#